data_29e90dbebc13f75e36781c2d8b0a8e26
#
_entry.id   29e90dbebc13f75e36781c2d8b0a8e26
#
_cell.length_a   1.000
_cell.length_b   1.000
_cell.length_c   1.000
_cell.angle_alpha   90.00
_cell.angle_beta   90.00
_cell.angle_gamma   90.00
#
_symmetry.space_group_name_H-M   'P 1'
#
loop_
_entity.id
_entity.type
_entity.pdbx_description
1 polymer ?
#
loop_
_entity_poly.entity_id
_entity_poly.type
_entity_poly.pdbx_seq_one_letter_code
_entity_poly.pdbx_strand_id
1 'polypeptide(L)'
;NRENGKIIIEDNCKIEDGCKFVSAREGVIKIGKGTIVTMGAIINGGGSVLIGENCILGPRIIINANEHVFKKGELIKNQGFIHKDIIIGDDCWFGGNVVVNKGVNIKNGSVVGALSLINQDTEENSINVGIPARKIAIRSAD
;
A
#
# COMPACT_ATOMS: atom_id res chain seq x y z
N ASN A 1 -6.05 6.99 -14.11
CA ASN A 1 -4.77 7.01 -14.78
C ASN A 1 -4.43 8.42 -15.24
N ARG A 2 -3.26 8.90 -14.95
CA ARG A 2 -2.78 10.23 -15.33
C ARG A 2 -1.41 10.11 -15.99
N GLU A 3 -1.24 10.81 -17.10
CA GLU A 3 -0.04 10.71 -17.92
C GLU A 3 0.19 9.26 -18.39
N ASN A 4 1.41 8.73 -18.26
CA ASN A 4 1.78 7.39 -18.72
C ASN A 4 1.62 6.29 -17.65
N GLY A 5 0.97 6.58 -16.53
CA GLY A 5 0.76 5.60 -15.49
C GLY A 5 -0.04 4.38 -15.95
N LYS A 6 0.24 3.22 -15.37
CA LYS A 6 -0.41 1.94 -15.71
C LYS A 6 -1.09 1.34 -14.49
N ILE A 7 -2.20 0.64 -14.72
CA ILE A 7 -2.90 -0.18 -13.73
C ILE A 7 -3.01 -1.58 -14.30
N ILE A 8 -2.46 -2.56 -13.59
CA ILE A 8 -2.45 -3.98 -13.97
C ILE A 8 -3.12 -4.76 -12.86
N ILE A 9 -4.19 -5.45 -13.18
CA ILE A 9 -4.89 -6.37 -12.25
C ILE A 9 -4.79 -7.76 -12.85
N GLU A 10 -4.13 -8.66 -12.13
CA GLU A 10 -3.92 -10.02 -12.57
C GLU A 10 -5.16 -10.90 -12.35
N ASP A 11 -5.08 -12.18 -12.75
CA ASP A 11 -6.21 -13.10 -12.74
C ASP A 11 -6.74 -13.37 -11.32
N ASN A 12 -8.04 -13.67 -11.25
CA ASN A 12 -8.73 -14.06 -10.02
C ASN A 12 -8.67 -13.04 -8.89
N CYS A 13 -8.38 -11.78 -9.17
CA CYS A 13 -8.51 -10.71 -8.21
C CYS A 13 -9.99 -10.38 -7.94
N LYS A 14 -10.31 -10.04 -6.68
CA LYS A 14 -11.61 -9.49 -6.32
C LYS A 14 -11.43 -8.04 -5.91
N ILE A 15 -12.10 -7.12 -6.59
CA ILE A 15 -12.11 -5.69 -6.27
C ILE A 15 -13.53 -5.31 -5.86
N GLU A 16 -13.72 -4.88 -4.64
CA GLU A 16 -15.04 -4.48 -4.13
C GLU A 16 -15.37 -3.02 -4.42
N ASP A 17 -16.60 -2.63 -4.10
CA ASP A 17 -17.14 -1.32 -4.44
C ASP A 17 -16.38 -0.15 -3.80
N GLY A 18 -16.37 0.99 -4.50
CA GLY A 18 -15.80 2.24 -4.01
C GLY A 18 -14.27 2.29 -3.99
N CYS A 19 -13.58 1.28 -4.52
CA CYS A 19 -12.13 1.31 -4.64
C CYS A 19 -11.70 2.37 -5.67
N LYS A 20 -10.61 3.09 -5.35
CA LYS A 20 -10.03 4.10 -6.22
C LYS A 20 -8.54 3.85 -6.42
N PHE A 21 -8.15 3.63 -7.67
CA PHE A 21 -6.75 3.47 -8.07
C PHE A 21 -6.35 4.65 -8.95
N VAL A 22 -5.33 5.37 -8.53
CA VAL A 22 -4.80 6.53 -9.26
C VAL A 22 -3.33 6.27 -9.56
N SER A 23 -3.05 5.88 -10.79
CA SER A 23 -1.69 5.80 -11.31
C SER A 23 -1.33 7.10 -12.02
N ALA A 24 -0.14 7.61 -11.80
CA ALA A 24 0.32 8.85 -12.38
C ALA A 24 1.79 8.74 -12.80
N ARG A 25 2.22 9.64 -13.66
CA ARG A 25 3.56 9.65 -14.26
C ARG A 25 3.83 8.31 -14.94
N GLU A 26 4.99 7.70 -14.69
CA GLU A 26 5.36 6.38 -15.18
C GLU A 26 5.14 5.28 -14.13
N GLY A 27 4.46 5.60 -13.02
CA GLY A 27 4.18 4.66 -11.95
C GLY A 27 3.24 3.54 -12.39
N VAL A 28 3.43 2.37 -11.84
CA VAL A 28 2.61 1.18 -12.08
C VAL A 28 1.90 0.81 -10.79
N ILE A 29 0.58 0.68 -10.83
CA ILE A 29 -0.18 -0.04 -9.80
C ILE A 29 -0.41 -1.45 -10.32
N LYS A 30 0.22 -2.43 -9.66
CA LYS A 30 0.04 -3.84 -9.98
C LYS A 30 -0.60 -4.56 -8.80
N ILE A 31 -1.67 -5.31 -9.08
CA ILE A 31 -2.35 -6.18 -8.11
C ILE A 31 -2.16 -7.62 -8.56
N GLY A 32 -1.42 -8.38 -7.77
CA GLY A 32 -1.06 -9.77 -8.05
C GLY A 32 -2.25 -10.72 -7.98
N LYS A 33 -2.10 -11.84 -8.65
CA LYS A 33 -3.11 -12.90 -8.81
C LYS A 33 -3.75 -13.28 -7.48
N GLY A 34 -5.07 -13.46 -7.49
CA GLY A 34 -5.83 -13.95 -6.35
C GLY A 34 -5.98 -12.96 -5.19
N THR A 35 -5.48 -11.73 -5.34
CA THR A 35 -5.55 -10.69 -4.30
C THR A 35 -6.97 -10.13 -4.20
N ILE A 36 -7.41 -9.90 -2.97
CA ILE A 36 -8.71 -9.30 -2.64
C ILE A 36 -8.48 -7.86 -2.14
N VAL A 37 -9.14 -6.92 -2.80
CA VAL A 37 -9.17 -5.51 -2.38
C VAL A 37 -10.59 -5.20 -1.93
N THR A 38 -10.78 -4.99 -0.64
CA THR A 38 -12.11 -4.78 -0.09
C THR A 38 -12.56 -3.32 -0.22
N MET A 39 -13.82 -3.06 0.11
CA MET A 39 -14.51 -1.81 -0.19
C MET A 39 -13.75 -0.55 0.23
N GLY A 40 -13.80 0.46 -0.63
CA GLY A 40 -13.32 1.81 -0.32
C GLY A 40 -11.79 1.95 -0.24
N ALA A 41 -11.04 0.98 -0.72
CA ALA A 41 -9.58 1.09 -0.79
C ALA A 41 -9.14 2.22 -1.72
N ILE A 42 -8.12 2.97 -1.31
CA ILE A 42 -7.51 4.04 -2.10
C ILE A 42 -6.04 3.68 -2.32
N ILE A 43 -5.65 3.49 -3.57
CA ILE A 43 -4.26 3.27 -3.97
C ILE A 43 -3.83 4.45 -4.85
N ASN A 44 -2.92 5.24 -4.33
CA ASN A 44 -2.41 6.45 -4.98
C ASN A 44 -0.94 6.26 -5.32
N GLY A 45 -0.68 6.05 -6.60
CA GLY A 45 0.65 5.83 -7.17
C GLY A 45 1.12 7.05 -7.95
N GLY A 46 2.23 7.60 -7.54
CA GLY A 46 3.07 8.49 -8.35
C GLY A 46 4.45 7.87 -8.46
N GLY A 47 4.89 7.17 -7.39
CA GLY A 47 5.74 6.00 -7.46
C GLY A 47 4.89 4.76 -7.78
N SER A 48 5.52 3.62 -8.07
CA SER A 48 4.82 2.36 -8.29
C SER A 48 4.29 1.78 -6.98
N VAL A 49 3.16 1.07 -7.07
CA VAL A 49 2.61 0.26 -5.98
C VAL A 49 2.47 -1.17 -6.51
N LEU A 50 3.36 -2.05 -6.08
CA LEU A 50 3.40 -3.43 -6.51
C LEU A 50 2.90 -4.32 -5.38
N ILE A 51 1.74 -4.95 -5.58
CA ILE A 51 1.09 -5.84 -4.62
C ILE A 51 1.21 -7.26 -5.13
N GLY A 52 1.70 -8.14 -4.28
CA GLY A 52 1.90 -9.54 -4.59
C GLY A 52 0.61 -10.35 -4.72
N GLU A 53 0.76 -11.66 -4.76
CA GLU A 53 -0.33 -12.61 -4.94
C GLU A 53 -1.02 -12.96 -3.61
N ASN A 54 -2.30 -13.34 -3.69
CA ASN A 54 -3.08 -13.86 -2.57
C ASN A 54 -3.14 -12.95 -1.33
N CYS A 55 -2.99 -11.65 -1.52
CA CYS A 55 -3.13 -10.67 -0.44
C CYS A 55 -4.60 -10.39 -0.12
N ILE A 56 -4.86 -9.94 1.11
CA ILE A 56 -6.16 -9.40 1.52
C ILE A 56 -5.96 -7.99 2.03
N LEU A 57 -6.48 -7.02 1.29
CA LEU A 57 -6.45 -5.61 1.65
C LEU A 57 -7.78 -5.24 2.30
N GLY A 58 -7.75 -4.93 3.59
CA GLY A 58 -8.94 -4.61 4.38
C GLY A 58 -9.67 -3.34 3.92
N PRO A 59 -10.91 -3.13 4.38
CA PRO A 59 -11.73 -2.01 3.92
C PRO A 59 -11.09 -0.66 4.25
N ARG A 60 -11.23 0.28 3.32
CA ARG A 60 -10.72 1.65 3.44
C ARG A 60 -9.22 1.75 3.70
N ILE A 61 -8.44 0.77 3.23
CA ILE A 61 -6.98 0.89 3.23
C ILE A 61 -6.55 2.07 2.35
N ILE A 62 -5.52 2.78 2.77
CA ILE A 62 -4.88 3.85 2.00
C ILE A 62 -3.43 3.45 1.74
N ILE A 63 -3.07 3.27 0.48
CA ILE A 63 -1.69 3.02 0.05
C ILE A 63 -1.26 4.24 -0.77
N ASN A 64 -0.28 4.99 -0.26
CA ASN A 64 0.12 6.25 -0.85
C ASN A 64 1.62 6.30 -1.14
N ALA A 65 1.99 6.18 -2.41
CA ALA A 65 3.36 6.25 -2.89
C ALA A 65 3.87 7.69 -3.10
N ASN A 66 3.14 8.67 -2.60
CA ASN A 66 3.44 10.09 -2.75
C ASN A 66 3.56 10.81 -1.42
N GLU A 67 4.29 11.91 -1.41
CA GLU A 67 4.31 12.88 -0.32
C GLU A 67 4.59 14.26 -0.89
N HIS A 68 3.96 15.29 -0.38
CA HIS A 68 4.33 16.66 -0.72
C HIS A 68 5.72 17.01 -0.18
N VAL A 69 6.47 17.81 -0.94
CA VAL A 69 7.63 18.52 -0.40
C VAL A 69 7.10 19.63 0.50
N PHE A 70 7.67 19.79 1.70
CA PHE A 70 7.19 20.75 2.70
C PHE A 70 8.33 21.52 3.38
N LYS A 71 9.29 21.99 2.59
CA LYS A 71 10.39 22.83 3.11
C LYS A 71 9.87 24.19 3.57
N LYS A 72 10.51 24.74 4.61
CA LYS A 72 10.20 26.09 5.10
C LYS A 72 10.56 27.14 4.04
N GLY A 73 9.76 28.20 3.95
CA GLY A 73 10.06 29.34 3.10
C GLY A 73 9.26 29.44 1.81
N GLU A 74 8.53 28.40 1.45
CA GLU A 74 7.65 28.34 0.27
C GLU A 74 6.33 27.65 0.61
N LEU A 75 5.25 28.02 -0.10
CA LEU A 75 3.97 27.35 0.07
C LEU A 75 4.06 25.88 -0.34
N ILE A 76 3.63 24.97 0.51
CA ILE A 76 3.70 23.52 0.28
C ILE A 76 3.09 23.12 -1.08
N LYS A 77 1.96 23.71 -1.45
CA LYS A 77 1.28 23.44 -2.73
C LYS A 77 2.12 23.72 -3.98
N ASN A 78 3.17 24.53 -3.87
CA ASN A 78 4.03 24.92 -4.98
C ASN A 78 5.32 24.07 -5.07
N GLN A 79 5.62 23.29 -4.04
CA GLN A 79 6.91 22.59 -3.93
C GLN A 79 6.94 21.23 -4.66
N GLY A 80 5.79 20.71 -5.10
CA GLY A 80 5.72 19.42 -5.79
C GLY A 80 5.68 18.22 -4.83
N PHE A 81 6.16 17.07 -5.33
CA PHE A 81 6.01 15.77 -4.66
C PHE A 81 7.30 14.97 -4.62
N ILE A 82 7.41 14.13 -3.61
CA ILE A 82 8.37 13.03 -3.54
C ILE A 82 7.60 11.74 -3.82
N HIS A 83 8.11 10.93 -4.74
CA HIS A 83 7.55 9.64 -5.09
C HIS A 83 8.51 8.54 -4.67
N LYS A 84 8.03 7.50 -4.01
CA LYS A 84 8.80 6.30 -3.69
C LYS A 84 7.92 5.07 -3.82
N ASP A 85 8.43 4.05 -4.47
CA ASP A 85 7.70 2.81 -4.69
C ASP A 85 7.33 2.12 -3.38
N ILE A 86 6.19 1.46 -3.40
CA ILE A 86 5.72 0.58 -2.33
C ILE A 86 5.69 -0.82 -2.91
N ILE A 87 6.30 -1.76 -2.19
CA ILE A 87 6.31 -3.17 -2.55
C ILE A 87 5.64 -3.96 -1.45
N ILE A 88 4.62 -4.72 -1.79
CA ILE A 88 3.90 -5.63 -0.90
C ILE A 88 4.10 -7.04 -1.44
N GLY A 89 4.67 -7.90 -0.63
CA GLY A 89 4.91 -9.29 -0.97
C GLY A 89 3.62 -10.12 -1.04
N ASP A 90 3.77 -11.41 -1.18
CA ASP A 90 2.67 -12.36 -1.29
C ASP A 90 2.07 -12.70 0.08
N ASP A 91 0.81 -13.18 0.10
CA ASP A 91 0.13 -13.68 1.31
C ASP A 91 0.12 -12.67 2.47
N CYS A 92 -0.02 -11.38 2.17
CA CYS A 92 -0.12 -10.33 3.17
C CYS A 92 -1.59 -10.03 3.52
N TRP A 93 -1.84 -9.76 4.80
CA TRP A 93 -3.16 -9.34 5.26
C TRP A 93 -3.10 -7.98 5.97
N PHE A 94 -3.98 -7.08 5.54
CA PHE A 94 -4.16 -5.76 6.12
C PHE A 94 -5.56 -5.65 6.70
N GLY A 95 -5.66 -5.30 7.97
CA GLY A 95 -6.93 -4.93 8.60
C GLY A 95 -7.51 -3.63 8.04
N GLY A 96 -8.72 -3.29 8.44
CA GLY A 96 -9.38 -2.07 7.96
C GLY A 96 -8.68 -0.78 8.38
N ASN A 97 -8.81 0.25 7.54
CA ASN A 97 -8.26 1.61 7.76
C ASN A 97 -6.74 1.65 8.00
N VAL A 98 -6.00 0.69 7.46
CA VAL A 98 -4.54 0.74 7.47
C VAL A 98 -4.06 1.81 6.50
N VAL A 99 -2.99 2.51 6.87
CA VAL A 99 -2.29 3.46 6.00
C VAL A 99 -0.88 2.93 5.72
N VAL A 100 -0.52 2.87 4.44
CA VAL A 100 0.83 2.49 3.98
C VAL A 100 1.50 3.69 3.33
N ASN A 101 2.59 4.13 3.91
CA ASN A 101 3.35 5.27 3.41
C ASN A 101 4.34 4.88 2.31
N LYS A 102 4.73 5.86 1.52
CA LYS A 102 5.71 5.72 0.44
C LYS A 102 7.02 5.06 0.87
N GLY A 103 7.59 4.27 -0.01
CA GLY A 103 8.96 3.75 0.12
C GLY A 103 9.10 2.54 1.03
N VAL A 104 8.00 1.94 1.51
CA VAL A 104 8.07 0.75 2.34
C VAL A 104 8.05 -0.54 1.52
N ASN A 105 8.75 -1.54 2.04
CA ASN A 105 8.77 -2.91 1.52
C ASN A 105 8.15 -3.83 2.58
N ILE A 106 6.96 -4.32 2.30
CA ILE A 106 6.21 -5.24 3.16
C ILE A 106 6.49 -6.65 2.68
N LYS A 107 7.14 -7.44 3.52
CA LYS A 107 7.61 -8.79 3.19
C LYS A 107 6.46 -9.80 3.17
N ASN A 108 6.70 -10.93 2.49
CA ASN A 108 5.74 -12.01 2.35
C ASN A 108 5.15 -12.44 3.71
N GLY A 109 3.88 -12.77 3.71
CA GLY A 109 3.19 -13.26 4.89
C GLY A 109 2.98 -12.24 6.01
N SER A 110 3.28 -10.95 5.78
CA SER A 110 3.09 -9.90 6.77
C SER A 110 1.61 -9.69 7.10
N VAL A 111 1.33 -9.51 8.38
CA VAL A 111 0.01 -9.11 8.90
C VAL A 111 0.09 -7.70 9.45
N VAL A 112 -0.87 -6.86 9.11
CA VAL A 112 -0.96 -5.49 9.60
C VAL A 112 -2.33 -5.31 10.27
N GLY A 113 -2.33 -5.06 11.57
CA GLY A 113 -3.57 -4.86 12.34
C GLY A 113 -4.32 -3.62 11.89
N ALA A 114 -5.66 -3.64 12.09
CA ALA A 114 -6.52 -2.51 11.75
C ALA A 114 -6.04 -1.19 12.38
N LEU A 115 -6.31 -0.05 11.72
CA LEU A 115 -5.95 1.30 12.17
C LEU A 115 -4.43 1.55 12.30
N SER A 116 -3.60 0.72 11.71
CA SER A 116 -2.14 0.88 11.79
C SER A 116 -1.60 1.77 10.68
N LEU A 117 -0.47 2.42 10.96
CA LEU A 117 0.32 3.20 10.00
C LEU A 117 1.67 2.51 9.74
N ILE A 118 1.86 1.98 8.55
CA ILE A 118 3.13 1.40 8.11
C ILE A 118 4.02 2.49 7.50
N ASN A 119 5.13 2.77 8.15
CA ASN A 119 6.15 3.72 7.70
C ASN A 119 7.57 3.14 7.71
N GLN A 120 7.71 1.84 7.92
CA GLN A 120 8.98 1.09 7.88
C GLN A 120 8.75 -0.26 7.20
N ASP A 121 9.83 -0.84 6.67
CA ASP A 121 9.80 -2.19 6.13
C ASP A 121 9.40 -3.21 7.21
N THR A 122 8.73 -4.27 6.78
CA THR A 122 8.35 -5.38 7.67
C THR A 122 9.32 -6.55 7.51
N GLU A 123 9.29 -7.49 8.45
CA GLU A 123 9.95 -8.79 8.32
C GLU A 123 8.97 -9.83 7.75
N GLU A 124 9.49 -10.91 7.17
CA GLU A 124 8.65 -12.02 6.72
C GLU A 124 7.79 -12.59 7.84
N ASN A 125 6.53 -12.87 7.53
CA ASN A 125 5.56 -13.44 8.45
C ASN A 125 5.36 -12.64 9.75
N SER A 126 5.76 -11.36 9.78
CA SER A 126 5.61 -10.53 10.97
C SER A 126 4.17 -10.04 11.14
N ILE A 127 3.78 -9.85 12.40
CA ILE A 127 2.53 -9.20 12.80
C ILE A 127 2.87 -7.81 13.31
N ASN A 128 2.32 -6.79 12.65
CA ASN A 128 2.65 -5.38 12.89
C ASN A 128 1.39 -4.61 13.26
N VAL A 129 1.44 -3.82 14.31
CA VAL A 129 0.29 -3.02 14.78
C VAL A 129 0.72 -1.66 15.29
N GLY A 130 -0.19 -0.70 15.23
CA GLY A 130 -0.04 0.61 15.87
C GLY A 130 0.25 1.76 14.94
N ILE A 131 0.43 2.95 15.53
CA ILE A 131 0.73 4.22 14.87
C ILE A 131 1.93 4.87 15.57
N PRO A 132 3.15 4.79 15.03
CA PRO A 132 3.53 3.98 13.87
C PRO A 132 3.51 2.47 14.18
N ALA A 133 3.24 1.65 13.17
CA ALA A 133 3.19 0.20 13.34
C ALA A 133 4.56 -0.38 13.69
N ARG A 134 4.56 -1.33 14.61
CA ARG A 134 5.75 -2.07 15.05
C ARG A 134 5.43 -3.56 15.12
N LYS A 135 6.44 -4.36 14.84
CA LYS A 135 6.33 -5.81 14.98
C LYS A 135 6.05 -6.18 16.44
N ILE A 136 5.02 -6.99 16.65
CA ILE A 136 4.65 -7.55 17.96
C ILE A 136 4.84 -9.06 18.02
N ALA A 137 4.81 -9.75 16.90
CA ALA A 137 4.96 -11.20 16.81
C ALA A 137 5.37 -11.64 15.40
N ILE A 138 5.62 -12.93 15.25
CA ILE A 138 5.70 -13.65 13.98
C ILE A 138 4.49 -14.59 13.91
N ARG A 139 3.93 -14.79 12.74
CA ARG A 139 2.89 -15.81 12.51
C ARG A 139 3.41 -17.18 12.92
N SER A 140 2.64 -17.89 13.75
CA SER A 140 2.95 -19.28 14.12
C SER A 140 2.30 -20.26 13.16
N ALA A 141 2.80 -21.50 13.17
CA ALA A 141 2.20 -22.61 12.44
C ALA A 141 1.08 -23.30 13.23
N ASP A 142 0.83 -22.90 14.48
CA ASP A 142 -0.13 -23.48 15.40
C ASP A 142 -1.46 -22.70 15.46
#